data_eae0b88389b2ae4f29a78771bb97baf7
#
_entry.id   eae0b88389b2ae4f29a78771bb97baf7
#
_cell.length_a   1.000
_cell.length_b   1.000
_cell.length_c   1.000
_cell.angle_alpha   90.00
_cell.angle_beta   90.00
_cell.angle_gamma   90.00
#
_symmetry.space_group_name_H-M   'P 1'
#
loop_
_entity.id
_entity.type
_entity.pdbx_description
1 polymer ?
#
loop_
_entity_poly.entity_id
_entity_poly.type
_entity_poly.pdbx_seq_one_letter_code
_entity_poly.pdbx_strand_id
1 'polypeptide(L)'
;MKRKLKGLTLIELIVIIAIVAVLLIIGIGAITYSRNKINSGVIVDKEYSSGFYSTDYWVPPSRRLTIRGEKNGKVVEYTFEVDEATYGKYNIGESYP
;
A
#
# COMPACT_ATOMS: atom_id res chain seq x y z
N MET A 1 16.61 -40.89 -27.56
CA MET A 1 15.50 -40.77 -26.61
C MET A 1 15.82 -39.78 -25.50
N LYS A 2 16.86 -40.00 -24.75
CA LYS A 2 17.21 -39.11 -23.63
C LYS A 2 17.50 -37.68 -24.06
N ARG A 3 18.18 -37.50 -25.22
CA ARG A 3 18.47 -36.16 -25.73
C ARG A 3 17.21 -35.42 -26.14
N LYS A 4 16.26 -36.10 -26.71
CA LYS A 4 15.00 -35.52 -27.15
C LYS A 4 14.19 -35.08 -25.93
N LEU A 5 14.11 -35.92 -24.89
CA LEU A 5 13.44 -35.58 -23.66
C LEU A 5 14.13 -34.42 -22.97
N LYS A 6 15.45 -34.40 -22.98
CA LYS A 6 16.22 -33.34 -22.38
C LYS A 6 15.97 -32.00 -23.07
N GLY A 7 15.90 -32.00 -24.41
CA GLY A 7 15.56 -30.80 -25.18
C GLY A 7 14.15 -30.29 -24.87
N LEU A 8 13.16 -31.19 -24.85
CA LEU A 8 11.81 -30.84 -24.49
C LEU A 8 11.72 -30.30 -23.06
N THR A 9 12.39 -30.95 -22.14
CA THR A 9 12.43 -30.53 -20.76
C THR A 9 12.99 -29.11 -20.61
N LEU A 10 14.01 -28.77 -21.39
CA LEU A 10 14.58 -27.43 -21.35
C LEU A 10 13.57 -26.36 -21.80
N ILE A 11 12.85 -26.59 -22.89
CA ILE A 11 11.81 -25.67 -23.38
C ILE A 11 10.68 -25.59 -22.37
N GLU A 12 10.20 -26.71 -21.87
CA GLU A 12 9.14 -26.75 -20.88
C GLU A 12 9.56 -26.04 -19.59
N LEU A 13 10.80 -26.23 -19.17
CA LEU A 13 11.32 -25.57 -17.99
C LEU A 13 11.32 -24.06 -18.15
N ILE A 14 11.75 -23.55 -19.30
CA ILE A 14 11.74 -22.10 -19.59
C ILE A 14 10.30 -21.56 -19.54
N VAL A 15 9.34 -22.27 -20.13
CA VAL A 15 7.95 -21.86 -20.11
C VAL A 15 7.39 -21.86 -18.69
N ILE A 16 7.68 -22.89 -17.91
CA ILE A 16 7.23 -22.98 -16.52
C ILE A 16 7.82 -21.85 -15.69
N ILE A 17 9.10 -21.56 -15.83
CA ILE A 17 9.75 -20.47 -15.11
C ILE A 17 9.11 -19.12 -15.46
N ALA A 18 8.82 -18.90 -16.74
CA ALA A 18 8.17 -17.67 -17.18
C ALA A 18 6.77 -17.51 -16.56
N ILE A 19 5.98 -18.58 -16.54
CA ILE A 19 4.64 -18.56 -15.95
C ILE A 19 4.70 -18.31 -14.44
N VAL A 20 5.59 -19.01 -13.76
CA VAL A 20 5.76 -18.85 -12.30
C VAL A 20 6.22 -17.44 -11.96
N ALA A 21 7.14 -16.87 -12.74
CA ALA A 21 7.61 -15.50 -12.52
C ALA A 21 6.47 -14.49 -12.67
N VAL A 22 5.62 -14.64 -13.68
CA VAL A 22 4.46 -13.76 -13.88
C VAL A 22 3.48 -13.90 -12.72
N LEU A 23 3.18 -15.11 -12.27
CA LEU A 23 2.27 -15.33 -11.16
C LEU A 23 2.81 -14.76 -9.86
N LEU A 24 4.11 -14.87 -9.61
CA LEU A 24 4.74 -14.28 -8.43
C LEU A 24 4.65 -12.76 -8.45
N ILE A 25 4.88 -12.13 -9.58
CA ILE A 25 4.79 -10.67 -9.71
C ILE A 25 3.36 -10.21 -9.44
N ILE A 26 2.38 -10.87 -10.02
CA ILE A 26 0.96 -10.55 -9.80
C ILE A 26 0.59 -10.76 -8.33
N GLY A 27 1.01 -11.88 -7.76
CA GLY A 27 0.73 -12.21 -6.36
C GLY A 27 1.34 -11.19 -5.40
N ILE A 28 2.59 -10.81 -5.60
CA ILE A 28 3.26 -9.80 -4.77
C ILE A 28 2.59 -8.45 -4.92
N GLY A 29 2.26 -8.05 -6.14
CA GLY A 29 1.57 -6.79 -6.39
C GLY A 29 0.20 -6.73 -5.70
N ALA A 30 -0.59 -7.80 -5.79
CA ALA A 30 -1.88 -7.88 -5.13
C ALA A 30 -1.75 -7.85 -3.61
N ILE A 31 -0.79 -8.57 -3.06
CA ILE A 31 -0.53 -8.60 -1.62
C ILE A 31 -0.10 -7.22 -1.13
N THR A 32 0.81 -6.55 -1.84
CA THR A 32 1.26 -5.21 -1.47
C THR A 32 0.10 -4.22 -1.49
N TYR A 33 -0.74 -4.28 -2.51
CA TYR A 33 -1.90 -3.40 -2.62
C TYR A 33 -2.89 -3.59 -1.47
N SER A 34 -3.19 -4.84 -1.11
CA SER A 34 -4.16 -5.13 -0.06
C SER A 34 -3.62 -4.92 1.35
N ARG A 35 -2.30 -4.83 1.52
CA ARG A 35 -1.64 -4.74 2.82
C ARG A 35 -1.02 -3.39 3.15
N ASN A 36 -1.30 -2.36 2.37
CA ASN A 36 -0.79 -1.02 2.69
C ASN A 36 -1.46 -0.41 3.92
N LYS A 37 -2.61 -0.95 4.32
CA LYS A 37 -3.31 -0.47 5.50
C LYS A 37 -2.59 -0.93 6.75
N ILE A 38 -2.18 0.02 7.58
CA ILE A 38 -1.55 -0.23 8.88
C ILE A 38 -2.34 0.51 9.96
N ASN A 39 -2.33 -0.03 11.18
CA ASN A 39 -3.08 0.53 12.30
C ASN A 39 -2.24 1.37 13.23
N SER A 40 -0.93 1.30 13.10
CA SER A 40 0.00 2.03 13.94
C SER A 40 1.25 2.39 13.15
N GLY A 41 1.91 3.44 13.56
CA GLY A 41 3.14 3.89 12.94
C GLY A 41 3.53 5.27 13.44
N VAL A 42 4.48 5.90 12.78
CA VAL A 42 4.94 7.26 13.08
C VAL A 42 4.25 8.21 12.12
N ILE A 43 3.73 9.30 12.64
CA ILE A 43 3.09 10.33 11.82
C ILE A 43 4.16 11.05 11.02
N VAL A 44 4.06 10.98 9.70
CA VAL A 44 5.02 11.60 8.78
C VAL A 44 4.45 12.78 8.04
N ASP A 45 3.12 12.92 8.00
CA ASP A 45 2.45 14.02 7.33
C ASP A 45 1.08 14.27 7.94
N LYS A 46 0.67 15.53 7.91
CA LYS A 46 -0.67 15.98 8.32
C LYS A 46 -1.22 16.87 7.23
N GLU A 47 -2.40 16.54 6.74
CA GLU A 47 -3.02 17.31 5.68
C GLU A 47 -4.36 17.86 6.15
N TYR A 48 -4.56 19.15 5.91
CA TYR A 48 -5.82 19.81 6.20
C TYR A 48 -6.35 20.47 4.93
N SER A 49 -7.61 20.17 4.63
CA SER A 49 -8.33 20.82 3.54
C SER A 49 -9.49 21.59 4.12
N SER A 50 -9.52 22.91 3.90
CA SER A 50 -10.63 23.73 4.37
C SER A 50 -11.89 23.43 3.57
N GLY A 51 -13.05 23.59 4.23
CA GLY A 51 -14.31 23.44 3.56
C GLY A 51 -14.53 24.51 2.51
N PHE A 52 -15.35 24.22 1.52
CA PHE A 52 -15.69 25.18 0.47
C PHE A 52 -17.10 24.91 -0.05
N TYR A 53 -17.68 25.93 -0.67
CA TYR A 53 -18.97 25.78 -1.37
C TYR A 53 -18.71 25.38 -2.81
N SER A 54 -19.30 24.25 -3.19
CA SER A 54 -19.45 23.87 -4.59
C SER A 54 -20.70 24.56 -5.14
N THR A 55 -20.96 24.41 -6.43
CA THR A 55 -22.08 25.08 -7.08
C THR A 55 -23.41 24.79 -6.39
N ASP A 56 -23.62 23.58 -5.90
CA ASP A 56 -24.89 23.13 -5.35
C ASP A 56 -24.82 22.63 -3.91
N TYR A 57 -23.62 22.54 -3.30
CA TYR A 57 -23.50 21.95 -1.98
C TYR A 57 -22.24 22.41 -1.26
N TRP A 58 -22.27 22.25 0.06
CA TRP A 58 -21.15 22.55 0.93
C TRP A 58 -20.25 21.30 1.06
N VAL A 59 -18.96 21.49 0.78
CA VAL A 59 -17.96 20.45 1.03
C VAL A 59 -17.30 20.76 2.36
N PRO A 60 -17.45 19.88 3.37
CA PRO A 60 -16.88 20.13 4.70
C PRO A 60 -15.37 20.02 4.69
N PRO A 61 -14.70 20.65 5.65
CA PRO A 61 -13.26 20.49 5.80
C PRO A 61 -12.89 19.05 6.11
N SER A 62 -11.74 18.62 5.65
CA SER A 62 -11.21 17.29 5.91
C SER A 62 -9.82 17.36 6.51
N ARG A 63 -9.51 16.39 7.35
CA ARG A 63 -8.23 16.28 8.02
C ARG A 63 -7.72 14.86 7.85
N ARG A 64 -6.47 14.74 7.41
CA ARG A 64 -5.86 13.45 7.16
C ARG A 64 -4.52 13.34 7.86
N LEU A 65 -4.23 12.15 8.33
CA LEU A 65 -2.93 11.81 8.88
C LEU A 65 -2.31 10.73 8.00
N THR A 66 -1.01 10.86 7.77
CA THR A 66 -0.24 9.83 7.09
C THR A 66 0.71 9.23 8.12
N ILE A 67 0.61 7.93 8.30
CA ILE A 67 1.49 7.18 9.20
C ILE A 67 2.41 6.29 8.39
N ARG A 68 3.62 6.13 8.89
CA ARG A 68 4.61 5.23 8.32
C ARG A 68 4.90 4.14 9.32
N GLY A 69 4.76 2.91 8.89
CA GLY A 69 5.04 1.76 9.73
C GLY A 69 5.62 0.64 8.91
N GLU A 70 5.86 -0.47 9.59
CA GLU A 70 6.41 -1.65 8.97
C GLU A 70 5.36 -2.74 8.94
N LYS A 71 5.20 -3.36 7.79
CA LYS A 71 4.28 -4.47 7.61
C LYS A 71 4.94 -5.53 6.76
N ASN A 72 5.05 -6.74 7.30
CA ASN A 72 5.69 -7.87 6.64
C ASN A 72 7.11 -7.56 6.18
N GLY A 73 7.87 -6.85 6.99
CA GLY A 73 9.25 -6.50 6.70
C GLY A 73 9.42 -5.35 5.71
N LYS A 74 8.36 -4.68 5.31
CA LYS A 74 8.41 -3.54 4.39
C LYS A 74 7.86 -2.29 5.06
N VAL A 75 8.52 -1.17 4.78
CA VAL A 75 8.03 0.14 5.22
C VAL A 75 6.89 0.57 4.32
N VAL A 76 5.75 0.88 4.92
CA VAL A 76 4.56 1.33 4.18
C VAL A 76 4.02 2.60 4.80
N GLU A 77 3.34 3.40 3.99
CA GLU A 77 2.66 4.61 4.44
C GLU A 77 1.16 4.45 4.20
N TYR A 78 0.38 4.94 5.15
CA TYR A 78 -1.07 4.88 5.06
C TYR A 78 -1.67 6.22 5.45
N THR A 79 -2.51 6.76 4.59
CA THR A 79 -3.21 8.03 4.81
C THR A 79 -4.69 7.74 5.10
N PHE A 80 -5.21 8.35 6.15
CA PHE A 80 -6.59 8.16 6.55
C PHE A 80 -7.18 9.44 7.09
N GLU A 81 -8.49 9.56 7.00
CA GLU A 81 -9.22 10.72 7.49
C GLU A 81 -9.50 10.60 8.98
N VAL A 82 -9.35 11.71 9.69
CA VAL A 82 -9.57 11.77 11.14
C VAL A 82 -10.44 12.97 11.49
N ASP A 83 -10.96 12.98 12.71
CA ASP A 83 -11.71 14.11 13.24
C ASP A 83 -10.76 15.21 13.73
N GLU A 84 -11.35 16.35 14.11
CA GLU A 84 -10.58 17.50 14.58
C GLU A 84 -9.78 17.19 15.84
N ALA A 85 -10.37 16.47 16.77
CA ALA A 85 -9.70 16.13 18.04
C ALA A 85 -8.48 15.25 17.80
N THR A 86 -8.61 14.24 16.95
CA THR A 86 -7.50 13.34 16.62
C THR A 86 -6.42 14.07 15.86
N TYR A 87 -6.80 14.92 14.92
CA TYR A 87 -5.85 15.71 14.14
C TYR A 87 -5.01 16.63 15.03
N GLY A 88 -5.63 17.27 16.00
CA GLY A 88 -4.92 18.16 16.93
C GLY A 88 -4.11 17.43 18.00
N LYS A 89 -4.44 16.18 18.27
CA LYS A 89 -3.78 15.39 19.31
C LYS A 89 -2.39 14.89 18.90
N TYR A 90 -2.20 14.61 17.64
CA TYR A 90 -0.96 14.00 17.13
C TYR A 90 -0.17 14.99 16.32
N ASN A 91 1.16 14.99 16.51
CA ASN A 91 2.09 15.82 15.75
C ASN A 91 2.99 14.94 14.87
N ILE A 92 3.56 15.56 13.83
CA ILE A 92 4.53 14.87 12.97
C ILE A 92 5.70 14.38 13.82
N GLY A 93 6.08 13.14 13.66
CA GLY A 93 7.13 12.49 14.42
C GLY A 93 6.65 11.69 15.63
N GLU A 94 5.38 11.83 16.01
CA GLU A 94 4.80 11.09 17.13
C GLU A 94 4.27 9.72 16.67
N SER A 95 4.18 8.81 17.62
CA SER A 95 3.58 7.50 17.37
C SER A 95 2.06 7.57 17.31
N TYR A 96 1.46 6.82 16.41
CA TYR A 96 0.02 6.66 16.29
C TYR A 96 -0.34 5.18 16.42
N PRO A 97 -1.32 4.85 17.18
CA PRO A 97 -1.99 5.60 18.21
C PRO A 97 -1.13 5.90 19.40
#